data_d4751510e2eb7f805b7a805b87b4eaca
#
_entry.id   d4751510e2eb7f805b7a805b87b4eaca
#
_cell.length_a   1.000
_cell.length_b   1.000
_cell.length_c   1.000
_cell.angle_alpha   90.00
_cell.angle_beta   90.00
_cell.angle_gamma   90.00
#
_symmetry.space_group_name_H-M   'P 1'
#
loop_
_entity.id
_entity.type
_entity.pdbx_description
1 polymer ?
#
loop_
_entity_poly.entity_id
_entity_poly.type
_entity_poly.pdbx_seq_one_letter_code
_entity_poly.pdbx_strand_id
1 'polypeptide(L)'
;MRCLTVLLVVLIAPAIASQPTIASARAPGAVVSGIVLDSIARTPLAGAMVQLVEAGSQARAGRTAVADSLGRYALADVPNGRYMLGFFHPMLDSLGLEPPLREIFIDNGRPVRVDLGIPSPARLRAAICAEPSTSLSGAVVIGVVRDARDRAPVAGAVVSGEWLELSFRREGIARRIPRLVVTTGERGWFAICNLPSAGMIALRASRGDDSTDLIELQVPAHGLLRRELYLGLARHVSTGDTTRHADSLASPRRDARSGDGRLSGTVVTADGGRPIVGAQVSIMSGSRTRTNERGEFTLLDAPAGTRTLEVRALSFYPERRPVDVVADGPLIRVALSTLKAVLDTVRVTASRPSDRLRNGFLERRRSGVGRFLTREDITLRQAIVTSDIFRTVPGVRIEHDADRFDSRILMRGAVDEWCLPVIFIDGRQMNNLSADELDTWMRPKDIIGIEVYTGAGVPPQYEQGMSACGSIVIWTR
;
A
#
# COMPACT_ATOMS: atom_id res chain seq x y z
N MET A 1 -81.75 67.22 -64.70
CA MET A 1 -80.53 67.80 -64.23
C MET A 1 -80.19 67.11 -62.91
N ARG A 2 -79.24 66.20 -62.87
CA ARG A 2 -78.99 65.23 -61.77
C ARG A 2 -77.88 65.74 -60.91
N CYS A 3 -78.10 65.91 -59.59
CA CYS A 3 -77.13 66.24 -58.58
C CYS A 3 -76.50 64.94 -58.10
N LEU A 4 -75.20 64.87 -58.20
CA LEU A 4 -74.37 63.72 -57.77
C LEU A 4 -73.83 64.07 -56.39
N THR A 5 -74.31 63.35 -55.35
CA THR A 5 -73.80 63.48 -53.95
C THR A 5 -72.65 62.49 -53.76
N VAL A 6 -71.44 62.99 -53.50
CA VAL A 6 -70.28 62.19 -53.19
C VAL A 6 -70.24 61.93 -51.66
N LEU A 7 -70.34 60.67 -51.31
CA LEU A 7 -70.24 60.21 -49.91
C LEU A 7 -68.77 59.95 -49.56
N LEU A 8 -68.24 60.74 -48.65
CA LEU A 8 -66.86 60.57 -48.14
C LEU A 8 -66.86 59.56 -46.99
N VAL A 9 -66.33 58.36 -47.23
CA VAL A 9 -66.16 57.33 -46.15
C VAL A 9 -64.78 57.55 -45.49
N VAL A 10 -64.80 57.98 -44.24
CA VAL A 10 -63.62 58.10 -43.41
C VAL A 10 -63.33 56.71 -42.72
N LEU A 11 -62.30 56.04 -43.18
CA LEU A 11 -61.78 54.82 -42.58
C LEU A 11 -60.96 55.19 -41.34
N ILE A 12 -61.49 54.92 -40.12
CA ILE A 12 -60.73 55.00 -38.85
C ILE A 12 -60.00 53.66 -38.64
N ALA A 13 -58.72 53.65 -38.81
CA ALA A 13 -57.84 52.50 -38.49
C ALA A 13 -57.64 52.45 -36.97
N PRO A 14 -57.85 51.28 -36.29
CA PRO A 14 -57.50 51.18 -34.86
C PRO A 14 -56.00 51.14 -34.71
N ALA A 15 -55.43 52.06 -33.93
CA ALA A 15 -54.05 52.06 -33.49
C ALA A 15 -53.82 50.90 -32.48
N ILE A 16 -53.15 49.84 -32.93
CA ILE A 16 -52.69 48.76 -32.05
C ILE A 16 -51.56 49.32 -31.21
N ALA A 17 -51.85 49.63 -29.95
CA ALA A 17 -50.85 49.99 -28.96
C ALA A 17 -50.01 48.73 -28.63
N SER A 18 -48.81 48.66 -29.16
CA SER A 18 -47.77 47.65 -28.76
C SER A 18 -47.36 47.94 -27.31
N GLN A 19 -47.84 47.10 -26.37
CA GLN A 19 -47.34 47.11 -25.02
C GLN A 19 -45.93 46.66 -25.01
N PRO A 20 -44.96 47.39 -24.41
CA PRO A 20 -43.61 46.89 -24.22
C PRO A 20 -43.69 45.68 -23.28
N THR A 21 -43.31 44.51 -23.80
CA THR A 21 -43.09 43.32 -22.98
C THR A 21 -41.89 43.65 -22.09
N ILE A 22 -42.13 43.96 -20.82
CA ILE A 22 -41.10 44.08 -19.80
C ILE A 22 -40.50 42.69 -19.69
N ALA A 23 -39.39 42.46 -20.38
CA ALA A 23 -38.52 41.30 -20.12
C ALA A 23 -38.14 41.39 -18.68
N SER A 24 -38.72 40.56 -17.82
CA SER A 24 -38.38 40.44 -16.40
C SER A 24 -36.86 40.11 -16.37
N ALA A 25 -36.05 41.10 -16.01
CA ALA A 25 -34.63 40.92 -15.83
C ALA A 25 -34.47 39.87 -14.72
N ARG A 26 -34.12 38.66 -15.13
CA ARG A 26 -33.83 37.55 -14.20
C ARG A 26 -32.73 38.04 -13.30
N ALA A 27 -32.97 38.11 -11.99
CA ALA A 27 -31.96 38.48 -11.03
C ALA A 27 -30.71 37.60 -11.27
N PRO A 28 -29.50 38.19 -11.28
CA PRO A 28 -28.29 37.41 -11.49
C PRO A 28 -28.23 36.29 -10.46
N GLY A 29 -28.08 35.06 -10.92
CA GLY A 29 -27.97 33.88 -10.05
C GLY A 29 -26.69 33.94 -9.24
N ALA A 30 -26.71 33.32 -8.05
CA ALA A 30 -25.53 33.21 -7.20
C ALA A 30 -24.50 32.28 -7.83
N VAL A 31 -23.23 32.43 -7.39
CA VAL A 31 -22.15 31.48 -7.68
C VAL A 31 -21.94 30.62 -6.44
N VAL A 32 -22.06 29.29 -6.60
CA VAL A 32 -21.67 28.30 -5.58
C VAL A 32 -20.29 27.75 -5.95
N SER A 33 -19.32 27.94 -5.09
CA SER A 33 -17.92 27.54 -5.35
C SER A 33 -17.29 26.91 -4.12
N GLY A 34 -16.19 26.21 -4.30
CA GLY A 34 -15.44 25.58 -3.21
C GLY A 34 -14.33 24.68 -3.70
N ILE A 35 -13.82 23.86 -2.80
CA ILE A 35 -12.79 22.86 -3.08
C ILE A 35 -13.32 21.49 -2.67
N VAL A 36 -13.04 20.46 -3.48
CA VAL A 36 -13.25 19.06 -3.10
C VAL A 36 -11.93 18.47 -2.65
N LEU A 37 -11.89 17.89 -1.45
CA LEU A 37 -10.69 17.39 -0.80
C LEU A 37 -10.78 15.90 -0.49
N ASP A 38 -9.69 15.19 -0.72
CA ASP A 38 -9.43 13.91 -0.06
C ASP A 38 -8.87 14.18 1.34
N SER A 39 -9.71 14.06 2.37
CA SER A 39 -9.31 14.30 3.76
C SER A 39 -8.40 13.19 4.30
N ILE A 40 -8.28 12.05 3.61
CA ILE A 40 -7.40 10.93 3.99
C ILE A 40 -5.98 11.24 3.52
N ALA A 41 -5.82 11.51 2.23
CA ALA A 41 -4.52 11.86 1.64
C ALA A 41 -4.14 13.33 1.85
N ARG A 42 -5.07 14.17 2.30
CA ARG A 42 -4.92 15.63 2.44
C ARG A 42 -4.55 16.32 1.12
N THR A 43 -5.11 15.83 0.03
CA THR A 43 -4.87 16.35 -1.32
C THR A 43 -6.17 16.81 -1.98
N PRO A 44 -6.10 17.75 -2.94
CA PRO A 44 -7.24 18.10 -3.78
C PRO A 44 -7.76 16.88 -4.54
N LEU A 45 -9.08 16.76 -4.67
CA LEU A 45 -9.74 15.68 -5.39
C LEU A 45 -10.13 16.15 -6.80
N ALA A 46 -9.16 16.07 -7.71
CA ALA A 46 -9.37 16.45 -9.10
C ALA A 46 -10.36 15.51 -9.80
N GLY A 47 -11.18 16.04 -10.72
CA GLY A 47 -12.15 15.25 -11.47
C GLY A 47 -13.41 14.88 -10.69
N ALA A 48 -13.56 15.33 -9.44
CA ALA A 48 -14.80 15.15 -8.70
C ALA A 48 -15.96 15.87 -9.39
N MET A 49 -17.04 15.16 -9.68
CA MET A 49 -18.25 15.71 -10.29
C MET A 49 -19.17 16.23 -9.18
N VAL A 50 -19.19 17.54 -9.00
CA VAL A 50 -20.06 18.22 -8.03
C VAL A 50 -21.43 18.42 -8.62
N GLN A 51 -22.46 18.06 -7.88
CA GLN A 51 -23.85 18.17 -8.29
C GLN A 51 -24.66 18.98 -7.27
N LEU A 52 -25.48 19.90 -7.78
CA LEU A 52 -26.42 20.72 -7.03
C LEU A 52 -27.83 20.42 -7.50
N VAL A 53 -28.69 19.97 -6.61
CA VAL A 53 -30.08 19.62 -6.89
C VAL A 53 -31.01 20.43 -5.98
N GLU A 54 -32.07 21.02 -6.51
CA GLU A 54 -33.05 21.74 -5.71
C GLU A 54 -33.76 20.80 -4.74
N ALA A 55 -33.82 21.17 -3.47
CA ALA A 55 -34.44 20.36 -2.42
C ALA A 55 -35.98 20.29 -2.64
N GLY A 56 -36.50 19.05 -2.70
CA GLY A 56 -37.91 18.81 -2.94
C GLY A 56 -38.34 18.77 -4.41
N SER A 57 -37.43 18.98 -5.35
CA SER A 57 -37.70 18.82 -6.78
C SER A 57 -37.62 17.36 -7.20
N GLN A 58 -38.64 16.84 -7.85
CA GLN A 58 -38.58 15.52 -8.51
C GLN A 58 -37.86 15.58 -9.87
N ALA A 59 -37.44 16.77 -10.30
CA ALA A 59 -36.73 16.96 -11.56
C ALA A 59 -35.27 16.50 -11.42
N ARG A 60 -34.84 15.59 -12.28
CA ARG A 60 -33.45 15.06 -12.37
C ARG A 60 -32.43 16.09 -12.91
N ALA A 61 -32.85 17.30 -13.25
CA ALA A 61 -31.99 18.33 -13.82
C ALA A 61 -31.32 19.16 -12.68
N GLY A 62 -30.21 18.67 -12.17
CA GLY A 62 -29.31 19.43 -11.30
C GLY A 62 -28.24 20.16 -12.10
N ARG A 63 -27.60 21.17 -11.50
CA ARG A 63 -26.36 21.78 -12.04
C ARG A 63 -25.15 20.92 -11.66
N THR A 64 -24.23 20.79 -12.60
CA THR A 64 -23.01 20.01 -12.37
C THR A 64 -21.77 20.83 -12.72
N ALA A 65 -20.68 20.59 -12.00
CA ALA A 65 -19.35 21.09 -12.31
C ALA A 65 -18.33 20.00 -12.02
N VAL A 66 -17.22 19.97 -12.78
CA VAL A 66 -16.11 19.07 -12.55
C VAL A 66 -14.99 19.86 -11.86
N ALA A 67 -14.47 19.32 -10.76
CA ALA A 67 -13.37 19.93 -10.03
C ALA A 67 -12.07 19.90 -10.85
N ASP A 68 -11.32 21.00 -10.86
CA ASP A 68 -10.05 21.16 -11.55
C ASP A 68 -8.92 20.37 -10.88
N SER A 69 -7.69 20.48 -11.39
CA SER A 69 -6.49 19.83 -10.83
C SER A 69 -6.16 20.24 -9.39
N LEU A 70 -6.68 21.37 -8.93
CA LEU A 70 -6.59 21.85 -7.56
C LEU A 70 -7.85 21.58 -6.74
N GLY A 71 -8.76 20.72 -7.24
CA GLY A 71 -10.01 20.36 -6.61
C GLY A 71 -11.06 21.47 -6.60
N ARG A 72 -10.85 22.59 -7.28
CA ARG A 72 -11.77 23.74 -7.28
C ARG A 72 -12.94 23.52 -8.21
N TYR A 73 -14.13 23.91 -7.77
CA TYR A 73 -15.33 23.88 -8.57
C TYR A 73 -16.11 25.19 -8.47
N ALA A 74 -16.91 25.50 -9.48
CA ALA A 74 -17.83 26.63 -9.49
C ALA A 74 -19.09 26.29 -10.28
N LEU A 75 -20.25 26.60 -9.69
CA LEU A 75 -21.58 26.48 -10.28
C LEU A 75 -22.14 27.90 -10.39
N ALA A 76 -22.30 28.42 -11.60
CA ALA A 76 -22.77 29.76 -11.86
C ALA A 76 -24.31 29.79 -12.01
N ASP A 77 -24.86 30.98 -11.91
CA ASP A 77 -26.27 31.30 -12.18
C ASP A 77 -27.28 30.46 -11.37
N VAL A 78 -26.95 30.17 -10.11
CA VAL A 78 -27.85 29.42 -9.22
C VAL A 78 -28.93 30.35 -8.67
N PRO A 79 -30.24 30.05 -8.94
CA PRO A 79 -31.34 30.83 -8.40
C PRO A 79 -31.40 30.77 -6.87
N ASN A 80 -32.11 31.73 -6.25
CA ASN A 80 -32.42 31.65 -4.84
C ASN A 80 -33.25 30.40 -4.54
N GLY A 81 -32.94 29.73 -3.45
CA GLY A 81 -33.63 28.49 -3.07
C GLY A 81 -32.83 27.62 -2.12
N ARG A 82 -33.41 26.46 -1.82
CA ARG A 82 -32.82 25.43 -0.98
C ARG A 82 -32.32 24.28 -1.87
N TYR A 83 -31.06 23.89 -1.69
CA TYR A 83 -30.40 22.93 -2.55
C TYR A 83 -29.69 21.86 -1.74
N MET A 84 -29.59 20.65 -2.32
CA MET A 84 -28.71 19.59 -1.88
C MET A 84 -27.47 19.60 -2.77
N LEU A 85 -26.29 19.80 -2.16
CA LEU A 85 -25.00 19.80 -2.81
C LEU A 85 -24.22 18.53 -2.43
N GLY A 86 -23.71 17.83 -3.43
CA GLY A 86 -22.89 16.65 -3.22
C GLY A 86 -21.84 16.48 -4.32
N PHE A 87 -21.04 15.45 -4.23
CA PHE A 87 -20.07 15.13 -5.29
C PHE A 87 -19.94 13.62 -5.47
N PHE A 88 -19.58 13.22 -6.69
CA PHE A 88 -19.27 11.85 -7.09
C PHE A 88 -17.81 11.77 -7.49
N HIS A 89 -17.16 10.71 -7.04
CA HIS A 89 -15.79 10.39 -7.46
C HIS A 89 -15.55 8.88 -7.28
N PRO A 90 -14.81 8.19 -8.18
CA PRO A 90 -14.56 6.75 -8.07
C PRO A 90 -13.96 6.30 -6.73
N MET A 91 -13.29 7.22 -6.05
CA MET A 91 -12.75 6.97 -4.71
C MET A 91 -13.85 6.68 -3.67
N LEU A 92 -15.03 7.33 -3.76
CA LEU A 92 -16.14 7.05 -2.86
C LEU A 92 -16.63 5.61 -2.98
N ASP A 93 -16.76 5.11 -4.22
CA ASP A 93 -17.13 3.71 -4.46
C ASP A 93 -16.11 2.74 -3.86
N SER A 94 -14.82 3.04 -4.02
CA SER A 94 -13.74 2.20 -3.47
C SER A 94 -13.65 2.25 -1.94
N LEU A 95 -14.21 3.27 -1.31
CA LEU A 95 -14.36 3.39 0.15
C LEU A 95 -15.69 2.79 0.64
N GLY A 96 -16.58 2.36 -0.26
CA GLY A 96 -17.93 1.91 0.09
C GLY A 96 -18.81 3.03 0.63
N LEU A 97 -18.54 4.29 0.25
CA LEU A 97 -19.28 5.46 0.73
C LEU A 97 -20.31 5.92 -0.28
N GLU A 98 -21.46 6.31 0.24
CA GLU A 98 -22.40 7.12 -0.52
C GLU A 98 -21.93 8.57 -0.63
N PRO A 99 -22.28 9.28 -1.72
CA PRO A 99 -21.94 10.69 -1.86
C PRO A 99 -22.45 11.51 -0.67
N PRO A 100 -21.58 12.26 0.02
CA PRO A 100 -22.04 13.11 1.12
C PRO A 100 -22.88 14.24 0.57
N LEU A 101 -24.12 14.37 1.05
CA LEU A 101 -25.03 15.44 0.70
C LEU A 101 -25.03 16.53 1.77
N ARG A 102 -24.94 17.79 1.34
CA ARG A 102 -25.01 18.96 2.20
C ARG A 102 -26.13 19.88 1.73
N GLU A 103 -27.01 20.24 2.65
CA GLU A 103 -28.03 21.25 2.38
C GLU A 103 -27.42 22.64 2.42
N ILE A 104 -27.74 23.46 1.39
CA ILE A 104 -27.32 24.86 1.30
C ILE A 104 -28.50 25.75 0.91
N PHE A 105 -28.43 27.00 1.36
CA PHE A 105 -29.42 28.05 1.04
C PHE A 105 -28.75 29.12 0.20
N ILE A 106 -29.41 29.48 -0.89
CA ILE A 106 -29.03 30.61 -1.76
C ILE A 106 -30.05 31.72 -1.55
N ASP A 107 -29.54 32.86 -1.11
CA ASP A 107 -30.36 34.05 -0.88
C ASP A 107 -29.72 35.29 -1.50
N ASN A 108 -30.56 36.15 -2.09
CA ASN A 108 -30.18 37.45 -2.64
C ASN A 108 -29.01 37.44 -3.66
N GLY A 109 -28.83 36.33 -4.40
CA GLY A 109 -27.76 36.21 -5.41
C GLY A 109 -26.33 36.28 -4.84
N ARG A 110 -26.16 36.16 -3.52
CA ARG A 110 -24.84 36.20 -2.88
C ARG A 110 -24.01 34.95 -3.18
N PRO A 111 -22.72 35.11 -3.48
CA PRO A 111 -21.84 33.95 -3.66
C PRO A 111 -21.77 33.10 -2.38
N VAL A 112 -21.86 31.77 -2.55
CA VAL A 112 -21.78 30.81 -1.44
C VAL A 112 -20.55 29.96 -1.65
N ARG A 113 -19.67 29.87 -0.63
CA ARG A 113 -18.52 28.98 -0.63
C ARG A 113 -18.79 27.76 0.23
N VAL A 114 -18.64 26.57 -0.36
CA VAL A 114 -18.81 25.28 0.32
C VAL A 114 -17.67 24.36 -0.07
N ASP A 115 -16.83 24.05 0.91
CA ASP A 115 -15.80 23.04 0.70
C ASP A 115 -16.39 21.66 1.00
N LEU A 116 -16.16 20.71 0.07
CA LEU A 116 -16.62 19.33 0.12
C LEU A 116 -15.42 18.41 0.35
N GLY A 117 -15.66 17.22 0.86
CA GLY A 117 -14.57 16.28 1.03
C GLY A 117 -15.02 14.92 1.53
N ILE A 118 -14.16 13.96 1.32
CA ILE A 118 -14.27 12.66 1.95
C ILE A 118 -14.21 12.85 3.48
N PRO A 119 -15.07 12.19 4.25
CA PRO A 119 -15.02 12.30 5.71
C PRO A 119 -13.64 11.97 6.28
N SER A 120 -13.29 12.57 7.42
CA SER A 120 -12.00 12.28 8.06
C SER A 120 -11.86 10.79 8.43
N PRO A 121 -10.62 10.25 8.51
CA PRO A 121 -10.39 8.85 8.89
C PRO A 121 -11.12 8.43 10.17
N ALA A 122 -11.21 9.33 11.16
CA ALA A 122 -11.92 9.06 12.41
C ALA A 122 -13.43 8.90 12.20
N ARG A 123 -14.05 9.76 11.37
CA ARG A 123 -15.48 9.66 11.04
C ARG A 123 -15.78 8.42 10.19
N LEU A 124 -14.87 8.09 9.26
CA LEU A 124 -15.00 6.88 8.45
C LEU A 124 -14.95 5.62 9.32
N ARG A 125 -13.99 5.54 10.23
CA ARG A 125 -13.92 4.41 11.17
C ARG A 125 -15.19 4.28 12.00
N ALA A 126 -15.69 5.37 12.56
CA ALA A 126 -16.92 5.37 13.35
C ALA A 126 -18.14 4.91 12.53
N ALA A 127 -18.22 5.31 11.26
CA ALA A 127 -19.33 4.93 10.38
C ALA A 127 -19.25 3.48 9.90
N ILE A 128 -18.04 2.97 9.63
CA ILE A 128 -17.81 1.63 9.08
C ILE A 128 -17.83 0.57 10.18
N CYS A 129 -17.18 0.85 11.32
CA CYS A 129 -17.11 -0.06 12.45
C CYS A 129 -18.22 0.25 13.44
N ALA A 130 -19.41 -0.21 13.17
CA ALA A 130 -20.70 0.15 13.82
C ALA A 130 -20.82 -0.08 15.34
N GLU A 131 -19.72 -0.37 16.04
CA GLU A 131 -19.73 -0.41 17.50
C GLU A 131 -19.19 0.91 18.09
N PRO A 132 -19.82 1.44 19.15
CA PRO A 132 -19.19 2.46 19.97
C PRO A 132 -17.97 1.82 20.60
N SER A 133 -16.83 1.87 19.89
CA SER A 133 -15.59 1.35 20.42
C SER A 133 -15.23 2.18 21.64
N THR A 134 -15.35 1.57 22.81
CA THR A 134 -14.83 2.08 24.08
C THR A 134 -13.30 2.28 24.02
N SER A 135 -12.66 1.83 22.94
CA SER A 135 -11.30 2.15 22.56
C SER A 135 -11.28 2.87 21.20
N LEU A 136 -11.17 4.18 21.21
CA LEU A 136 -10.92 5.05 20.04
C LEU A 136 -9.61 4.75 19.30
N SER A 137 -8.91 3.66 19.62
CA SER A 137 -7.55 3.35 19.22
C SER A 137 -7.42 2.30 18.10
N GLY A 138 -8.49 1.65 17.69
CA GLY A 138 -8.43 0.64 16.64
C GLY A 138 -8.28 1.24 15.23
N ALA A 139 -7.46 0.60 14.39
CA ALA A 139 -7.42 0.90 12.97
C ALA A 139 -8.44 0.08 12.19
N VAL A 140 -8.75 0.53 10.98
CA VAL A 140 -9.59 -0.18 10.02
C VAL A 140 -8.86 -0.32 8.69
N VAL A 141 -8.97 -1.50 8.08
CA VAL A 141 -8.60 -1.74 6.69
C VAL A 141 -9.87 -1.90 5.89
N ILE A 142 -9.99 -1.14 4.83
CA ILE A 142 -11.12 -1.18 3.89
C ILE A 142 -10.62 -1.39 2.47
N GLY A 143 -11.45 -1.97 1.64
CA GLY A 143 -11.12 -2.13 0.24
C GLY A 143 -12.13 -2.94 -0.54
N VAL A 144 -11.78 -3.23 -1.78
CA VAL A 144 -12.56 -4.06 -2.69
C VAL A 144 -11.71 -5.23 -3.14
N VAL A 145 -12.26 -6.41 -3.12
CA VAL A 145 -11.67 -7.59 -3.75
C VAL A 145 -12.19 -7.69 -5.17
N ARG A 146 -11.28 -7.80 -6.13
CA ARG A 146 -11.57 -7.88 -7.57
C ARG A 146 -10.95 -9.13 -8.18
N ASP A 147 -11.51 -9.59 -9.27
CA ASP A 147 -10.87 -10.59 -10.12
C ASP A 147 -9.72 -9.93 -10.91
N ALA A 148 -8.58 -10.61 -10.98
CA ALA A 148 -7.41 -10.08 -11.70
C ALA A 148 -7.58 -10.08 -13.23
N ARG A 149 -8.51 -10.88 -13.77
CA ARG A 149 -8.73 -11.06 -15.22
C ARG A 149 -9.54 -9.93 -15.83
N ASP A 150 -10.63 -9.54 -15.20
CA ASP A 150 -11.59 -8.56 -15.72
C ASP A 150 -11.84 -7.36 -14.79
N ARG A 151 -11.18 -7.37 -13.60
CA ARG A 151 -11.34 -6.36 -12.53
C ARG A 151 -12.75 -6.28 -11.94
N ALA A 152 -13.61 -7.25 -12.24
CA ALA A 152 -14.93 -7.31 -11.65
C ALA A 152 -14.85 -7.48 -10.12
N PRO A 153 -15.77 -6.88 -9.35
CA PRO A 153 -15.81 -7.07 -7.91
C PRO A 153 -16.18 -8.52 -7.58
N VAL A 154 -15.53 -9.09 -6.57
CA VAL A 154 -15.73 -10.48 -6.16
C VAL A 154 -16.51 -10.52 -4.84
N ALA A 155 -17.76 -10.95 -4.89
CA ALA A 155 -18.58 -11.22 -3.72
C ALA A 155 -18.22 -12.56 -3.07
N GLY A 156 -18.36 -12.65 -1.74
CA GLY A 156 -18.12 -13.89 -1.00
C GLY A 156 -16.64 -14.30 -0.89
N ALA A 157 -15.70 -13.42 -1.21
CA ALA A 157 -14.30 -13.65 -0.97
C ALA A 157 -13.98 -13.52 0.52
N VAL A 158 -13.16 -14.41 1.04
CA VAL A 158 -12.68 -14.38 2.43
C VAL A 158 -11.43 -13.51 2.50
N VAL A 159 -11.46 -12.47 3.33
CA VAL A 159 -10.32 -11.58 3.59
C VAL A 159 -9.89 -11.76 5.03
N SER A 160 -8.61 -12.05 5.24
CA SER A 160 -8.02 -12.17 6.58
C SER A 160 -6.95 -11.12 6.81
N GLY A 161 -6.97 -10.53 8.01
CA GLY A 161 -5.94 -9.66 8.53
C GLY A 161 -5.28 -10.29 9.75
N GLU A 162 -3.94 -10.34 9.78
CA GLU A 162 -3.14 -10.91 10.84
C GLU A 162 -2.09 -9.90 11.29
N TRP A 163 -1.71 -9.92 12.58
CA TRP A 163 -0.65 -9.08 13.10
C TRP A 163 0.04 -9.73 14.28
N LEU A 164 1.24 -9.26 14.59
CA LEU A 164 2.00 -9.75 15.73
C LEU A 164 1.70 -8.89 16.97
N GLU A 165 1.25 -9.52 18.04
CA GLU A 165 1.13 -8.92 19.37
C GLU A 165 2.20 -9.48 20.31
N LEU A 166 2.90 -8.56 20.95
CA LEU A 166 3.87 -8.87 21.99
C LEU A 166 3.31 -8.44 23.34
N SER A 167 3.26 -9.34 24.29
CA SER A 167 2.89 -9.03 25.67
C SER A 167 4.05 -9.37 26.63
N PHE A 168 4.44 -8.38 27.42
CA PHE A 168 5.48 -8.53 28.44
C PHE A 168 4.82 -9.00 29.74
N ARG A 169 5.21 -10.19 30.18
CA ARG A 169 4.74 -10.78 31.45
C ARG A 169 5.94 -10.99 32.37
N ARG A 170 5.69 -11.22 33.66
CA ARG A 170 6.76 -11.55 34.62
C ARG A 170 7.59 -12.79 34.23
N GLU A 171 7.00 -13.68 33.45
CA GLU A 171 7.57 -14.97 33.00
C GLU A 171 8.29 -14.85 31.63
N GLY A 172 8.27 -13.67 31.00
CA GLY A 172 8.91 -13.44 29.69
C GLY A 172 7.97 -12.75 28.69
N ILE A 173 8.37 -12.80 27.41
CA ILE A 173 7.62 -12.22 26.29
C ILE A 173 6.72 -13.28 25.69
N ALA A 174 5.42 -13.07 25.76
CA ALA A 174 4.44 -13.89 25.06
C ALA A 174 4.12 -13.28 23.69
N ARG A 175 4.14 -14.12 22.66
CA ARG A 175 3.78 -13.77 21.28
C ARG A 175 2.42 -14.34 20.93
N ARG A 176 1.62 -13.53 20.29
CA ARG A 176 0.31 -13.91 19.75
C ARG A 176 0.18 -13.37 18.35
N ILE A 177 -0.46 -14.13 17.47
CA ILE A 177 -0.80 -13.70 16.11
C ILE A 177 -2.33 -13.69 16.01
N PRO A 178 -2.98 -12.59 16.43
CA PRO A 178 -4.40 -12.45 16.23
C PRO A 178 -4.74 -12.44 14.75
N ARG A 179 -5.89 -13.02 14.43
CA ARG A 179 -6.40 -13.08 13.07
C ARG A 179 -7.87 -12.68 13.07
N LEU A 180 -8.21 -11.72 12.19
CA LEU A 180 -9.59 -11.36 11.90
C LEU A 180 -9.92 -11.78 10.47
N VAL A 181 -11.16 -12.27 10.30
CA VAL A 181 -11.64 -12.75 9.01
C VAL A 181 -12.98 -12.12 8.71
N VAL A 182 -13.13 -11.61 7.51
CA VAL A 182 -14.37 -11.03 6.98
C VAL A 182 -14.67 -11.59 5.59
N THR A 183 -15.92 -11.49 5.16
CA THR A 183 -16.34 -11.90 3.82
C THR A 183 -16.81 -10.67 3.04
N THR A 184 -16.43 -10.58 1.77
CA THR A 184 -16.83 -9.46 0.91
C THR A 184 -18.32 -9.49 0.58
N GLY A 185 -18.96 -8.31 0.58
CA GLY A 185 -20.33 -8.11 0.11
C GLY A 185 -20.48 -8.22 -1.40
N GLU A 186 -21.71 -7.99 -1.93
CA GLU A 186 -22.04 -8.13 -3.35
C GLU A 186 -21.16 -7.32 -4.30
N ARG A 187 -20.70 -6.14 -3.89
CA ARG A 187 -19.77 -5.28 -4.65
C ARG A 187 -18.31 -5.53 -4.34
N GLY A 188 -17.97 -6.69 -3.76
CA GLY A 188 -16.61 -7.05 -3.40
C GLY A 188 -15.98 -6.25 -2.26
N TRP A 189 -16.75 -5.38 -1.62
CA TRP A 189 -16.28 -4.52 -0.54
C TRP A 189 -16.07 -5.29 0.76
N PHE A 190 -15.02 -4.92 1.50
CA PHE A 190 -14.72 -5.46 2.83
C PHE A 190 -14.23 -4.38 3.79
N ALA A 191 -14.41 -4.61 5.07
CA ALA A 191 -13.83 -3.83 6.15
C ALA A 191 -13.37 -4.76 7.29
N ILE A 192 -12.13 -4.59 7.75
CA ILE A 192 -11.61 -5.27 8.94
C ILE A 192 -11.37 -4.21 9.99
N CYS A 193 -12.19 -4.20 11.03
CA CYS A 193 -12.14 -3.27 12.16
C CYS A 193 -11.26 -3.81 13.29
N ASN A 194 -10.96 -2.97 14.28
CA ASN A 194 -10.23 -3.34 15.50
C ASN A 194 -8.81 -3.87 15.28
N LEU A 195 -8.16 -3.41 14.21
CA LEU A 195 -6.75 -3.66 13.98
C LEU A 195 -5.87 -2.76 14.87
N PRO A 196 -4.59 -3.11 15.10
CA PRO A 196 -3.68 -2.24 15.84
C PRO A 196 -3.55 -0.88 15.14
N SER A 197 -3.50 0.20 15.92
CA SER A 197 -3.43 1.58 15.42
C SER A 197 -2.09 1.95 14.80
N ALA A 198 -1.08 1.13 14.97
CA ALA A 198 0.24 1.28 14.39
C ALA A 198 0.89 -0.11 14.20
N GLY A 199 1.88 -0.19 13.31
CA GLY A 199 2.61 -1.43 13.05
C GLY A 199 2.29 -2.04 11.70
N MET A 200 2.75 -3.27 11.51
CA MET A 200 2.53 -4.04 10.29
C MET A 200 1.36 -4.99 10.46
N ILE A 201 0.55 -5.10 9.44
CA ILE A 201 -0.48 -6.12 9.30
C ILE A 201 -0.24 -6.93 8.04
N ALA A 202 -0.58 -8.21 8.07
CA ALA A 202 -0.54 -9.08 6.91
C ALA A 202 -1.96 -9.33 6.42
N LEU A 203 -2.23 -9.05 5.15
CA LEU A 203 -3.54 -9.26 4.51
C LEU A 203 -3.47 -10.39 3.49
N ARG A 204 -4.53 -11.16 3.43
CA ARG A 204 -4.75 -12.17 2.40
C ARG A 204 -6.22 -12.23 2.02
N ALA A 205 -6.51 -12.39 0.73
CA ALA A 205 -7.84 -12.69 0.24
C ALA A 205 -7.86 -14.01 -0.53
N SER A 206 -8.97 -14.74 -0.47
CA SER A 206 -9.16 -15.99 -1.22
C SER A 206 -10.63 -16.26 -1.53
N ARG A 207 -10.88 -16.95 -2.65
CA ARG A 207 -12.18 -17.49 -3.03
C ARG A 207 -11.97 -18.73 -3.91
N GLY A 208 -12.36 -19.91 -3.41
CA GLY A 208 -12.02 -21.16 -4.07
C GLY A 208 -10.50 -21.32 -4.22
N ASP A 209 -10.03 -21.57 -5.44
CA ASP A 209 -8.61 -21.71 -5.76
C ASP A 209 -7.89 -20.38 -6.01
N ASP A 210 -8.65 -19.29 -6.22
CA ASP A 210 -8.09 -17.96 -6.42
C ASP A 210 -7.68 -17.33 -5.08
N SER A 211 -6.48 -16.78 -5.04
CA SER A 211 -5.98 -16.12 -3.82
C SER A 211 -4.97 -15.02 -4.12
N THR A 212 -4.76 -14.14 -3.13
CA THR A 212 -3.61 -13.24 -3.10
C THR A 212 -2.43 -13.90 -2.41
N ASP A 213 -1.24 -13.30 -2.52
CA ASP A 213 -0.19 -13.57 -1.54
C ASP A 213 -0.60 -13.00 -0.17
N LEU A 214 0.09 -13.43 0.88
CA LEU A 214 0.06 -12.76 2.16
C LEU A 214 0.90 -11.49 2.02
N ILE A 215 0.25 -10.33 1.97
CA ILE A 215 0.91 -9.04 1.77
C ILE A 215 1.05 -8.29 3.09
N GLU A 216 2.23 -7.78 3.36
CA GLU A 216 2.49 -6.96 4.54
C GLU A 216 2.25 -5.49 4.23
N LEU A 217 1.51 -4.80 5.10
CA LEU A 217 1.12 -3.41 4.94
C LEU A 217 1.34 -2.65 6.26
N GLN A 218 1.92 -1.46 6.15
CA GLN A 218 2.05 -0.54 7.27
C GLN A 218 0.72 0.15 7.56
N VAL A 219 0.24 0.07 8.78
CA VAL A 219 -0.93 0.82 9.22
C VAL A 219 -0.56 2.29 9.39
N PRO A 220 -1.25 3.21 8.68
CA PRO A 220 -0.99 4.65 8.82
C PRO A 220 -1.35 5.16 10.22
N ALA A 221 -0.67 6.22 10.68
CA ALA A 221 -0.91 6.82 12.00
C ALA A 221 -2.36 7.31 12.20
N HIS A 222 -3.06 7.66 11.12
CA HIS A 222 -4.48 8.03 11.20
C HIS A 222 -5.44 6.84 11.32
N GLY A 223 -4.93 5.59 11.31
CA GLY A 223 -5.69 4.36 11.55
C GLY A 223 -6.69 3.96 10.48
N LEU A 224 -6.60 4.51 9.26
CA LEU A 224 -7.40 4.07 8.12
C LEU A 224 -6.45 3.63 6.98
N LEU A 225 -6.50 2.36 6.64
CA LEU A 225 -5.75 1.79 5.51
C LEU A 225 -6.74 1.36 4.42
N ARG A 226 -6.52 1.84 3.22
CA ARG A 226 -7.28 1.43 2.03
C ARG A 226 -6.41 0.56 1.13
N ARG A 227 -6.93 -0.62 0.74
CA ARG A 227 -6.23 -1.52 -0.18
C ARG A 227 -7.21 -2.31 -1.04
N GLU A 228 -7.10 -2.19 -2.36
CA GLU A 228 -7.74 -3.13 -3.28
C GLU A 228 -6.92 -4.43 -3.36
N LEU A 229 -7.60 -5.56 -3.46
CA LEU A 229 -7.00 -6.87 -3.56
C LEU A 229 -7.50 -7.57 -4.82
N TYR A 230 -6.60 -8.15 -5.59
CA TYR A 230 -6.93 -8.85 -6.82
C TYR A 230 -6.72 -10.35 -6.64
N LEU A 231 -7.78 -11.12 -6.85
CA LEU A 231 -7.73 -12.58 -6.82
C LEU A 231 -7.29 -13.12 -8.17
N GLY A 232 -6.46 -14.15 -8.15
CA GLY A 232 -6.05 -14.84 -9.34
C GLY A 232 -5.47 -16.21 -9.02
N LEU A 233 -5.52 -17.11 -10.01
CA LEU A 233 -4.94 -18.43 -9.93
C LEU A 233 -3.42 -18.35 -9.89
N ALA A 234 -2.84 -19.00 -8.90
CA ALA A 234 -1.43 -19.34 -8.91
C ALA A 234 -1.32 -20.86 -9.16
N ARG A 235 -0.93 -21.24 -10.36
CA ARG A 235 -0.70 -22.66 -10.67
C ARG A 235 0.55 -23.13 -9.93
N HIS A 236 0.43 -24.18 -9.15
CA HIS A 236 1.58 -24.86 -8.57
C HIS A 236 2.23 -25.70 -9.68
N VAL A 237 3.42 -25.34 -10.10
CA VAL A 237 4.21 -26.15 -11.02
C VAL A 237 5.09 -27.04 -10.16
N SER A 238 4.67 -28.29 -9.98
CA SER A 238 5.58 -29.32 -9.46
C SER A 238 6.61 -29.61 -10.55
N THR A 239 7.83 -29.15 -10.39
CA THR A 239 8.95 -29.63 -11.20
C THR A 239 9.22 -31.08 -10.77
N GLY A 240 8.42 -32.00 -11.33
CA GLY A 240 8.60 -33.42 -11.14
C GLY A 240 9.72 -33.90 -12.05
N ASP A 241 10.91 -34.06 -11.50
CA ASP A 241 11.89 -34.94 -12.13
C ASP A 241 11.55 -36.36 -11.70
N THR A 242 11.09 -37.13 -12.68
CA THR A 242 10.79 -38.57 -12.53
C THR A 242 12.08 -39.37 -12.58
N THR A 243 12.85 -39.35 -11.51
CA THR A 243 13.82 -40.43 -11.23
C THR A 243 13.74 -40.81 -9.77
N ARG A 244 13.22 -42.01 -9.55
CA ARG A 244 13.14 -42.67 -8.26
C ARG A 244 14.53 -42.84 -7.65
N HIS A 245 14.76 -42.24 -6.49
CA HIS A 245 15.56 -42.86 -5.43
C HIS A 245 14.90 -42.46 -4.09
N ALA A 246 14.36 -43.50 -3.46
CA ALA A 246 13.92 -43.40 -2.07
C ALA A 246 15.17 -43.31 -1.20
N ASP A 247 15.26 -42.22 -0.49
CA ASP A 247 15.88 -41.96 0.81
C ASP A 247 16.39 -40.51 0.85
N SER A 248 15.57 -39.64 1.39
CA SER A 248 16.07 -38.39 2.02
C SER A 248 14.91 -37.65 2.66
N LEU A 249 15.06 -37.25 3.87
CA LEU A 249 14.24 -36.34 4.65
C LEU A 249 13.84 -35.12 3.79
N ALA A 250 12.59 -35.12 3.31
CA ALA A 250 12.09 -34.14 2.38
C ALA A 250 12.01 -32.76 3.05
N SER A 251 12.93 -31.88 2.69
CA SER A 251 12.71 -30.43 2.85
C SER A 251 11.43 -30.04 2.12
N PRO A 252 10.57 -29.15 2.69
CA PRO A 252 9.34 -28.74 2.02
C PRO A 252 9.70 -28.06 0.69
N ARG A 253 9.42 -28.76 -0.42
CA ARG A 253 9.53 -28.21 -1.77
C ARG A 253 8.65 -26.98 -1.84
N ARG A 254 9.23 -25.81 -2.03
CA ARG A 254 8.47 -24.61 -2.39
C ARG A 254 8.04 -24.79 -3.83
N ASP A 255 6.77 -25.15 -4.02
CA ASP A 255 6.18 -25.22 -5.35
C ASP A 255 6.34 -23.86 -6.05
N ALA A 256 6.99 -23.86 -7.21
CA ALA A 256 7.07 -22.68 -8.03
C ALA A 256 5.65 -22.35 -8.52
N ARG A 257 5.25 -21.08 -8.39
CA ARG A 257 3.96 -20.61 -8.87
C ARG A 257 4.15 -19.91 -10.20
N SER A 258 3.40 -20.33 -11.20
CA SER A 258 3.33 -19.66 -12.49
C SER A 258 1.89 -19.26 -12.81
N GLY A 259 1.73 -18.35 -13.76
CA GLY A 259 0.45 -17.88 -14.27
C GLY A 259 0.60 -17.41 -15.71
N ASP A 260 -0.39 -16.71 -16.19
CA ASP A 260 -0.47 -16.11 -17.52
C ASP A 260 -0.37 -14.56 -17.45
N GLY A 261 -0.10 -14.04 -16.28
CA GLY A 261 0.01 -12.61 -16.05
C GLY A 261 1.31 -12.01 -16.60
N ARG A 262 1.24 -10.72 -16.88
CA ARG A 262 2.38 -9.90 -17.30
C ARG A 262 2.56 -8.73 -16.35
N LEU A 263 3.80 -8.48 -15.91
CA LEU A 263 4.15 -7.32 -15.12
C LEU A 263 5.35 -6.62 -15.75
N SER A 264 5.22 -5.33 -16.04
CA SER A 264 6.29 -4.53 -16.65
C SER A 264 6.57 -3.30 -15.81
N GLY A 265 7.80 -2.81 -15.89
CA GLY A 265 8.19 -1.63 -15.13
C GLY A 265 9.65 -1.25 -15.29
N THR A 266 10.10 -0.35 -14.40
CA THR A 266 11.48 0.14 -14.37
C THR A 266 12.03 0.07 -12.95
N VAL A 267 13.32 -0.26 -12.84
CA VAL A 267 14.08 -0.23 -11.59
C VAL A 267 15.09 0.91 -11.68
N VAL A 268 15.06 1.81 -10.71
CA VAL A 268 15.89 3.00 -10.68
C VAL A 268 16.51 3.21 -9.30
N THR A 269 17.53 4.05 -9.22
CA THR A 269 18.11 4.48 -7.95
C THR A 269 17.17 5.48 -7.26
N ALA A 270 17.05 5.40 -5.93
CA ALA A 270 16.22 6.30 -5.15
C ALA A 270 16.76 7.74 -5.13
N ASP A 271 18.08 7.91 -5.25
CA ASP A 271 18.83 9.16 -5.10
C ASP A 271 19.08 9.92 -6.43
N GLY A 272 18.40 9.59 -7.49
CA GLY A 272 18.62 10.27 -8.77
C GLY A 272 17.88 9.68 -9.94
N GLY A 273 17.08 8.66 -9.70
CA GLY A 273 16.22 8.05 -10.72
C GLY A 273 16.99 7.38 -11.87
N ARG A 274 18.29 7.10 -11.69
CA ARG A 274 19.13 6.45 -12.72
C ARG A 274 18.72 4.99 -12.89
N PRO A 275 18.67 4.45 -14.11
CA PRO A 275 18.31 3.05 -14.33
C PRO A 275 19.32 2.10 -13.68
N ILE A 276 18.82 1.01 -13.11
CA ILE A 276 19.64 -0.05 -12.55
C ILE A 276 19.63 -1.24 -13.51
N VAL A 277 20.78 -1.53 -14.10
CA VAL A 277 20.97 -2.63 -15.05
C VAL A 277 21.19 -3.94 -14.31
N GLY A 278 20.62 -5.05 -14.82
CA GLY A 278 20.84 -6.38 -14.27
C GLY A 278 20.16 -6.64 -12.93
N ALA A 279 19.32 -5.73 -12.44
CA ALA A 279 18.54 -5.97 -11.23
C ALA A 279 17.65 -7.20 -11.40
N GLN A 280 17.68 -8.10 -10.46
CA GLN A 280 16.81 -9.27 -10.42
C GLN A 280 15.42 -8.86 -9.92
N VAL A 281 14.41 -9.16 -10.72
CA VAL A 281 13.00 -8.88 -10.41
C VAL A 281 12.27 -10.21 -10.38
N SER A 282 11.55 -10.49 -9.30
CA SER A 282 10.80 -11.74 -9.14
C SER A 282 9.50 -11.55 -8.38
N ILE A 283 8.49 -12.34 -8.69
CA ILE A 283 7.36 -12.58 -7.79
C ILE A 283 7.77 -13.69 -6.81
N MET A 284 7.46 -13.52 -5.54
CA MET A 284 7.77 -14.53 -4.52
C MET A 284 7.28 -15.91 -4.93
N SER A 285 8.21 -16.89 -4.93
CA SER A 285 7.95 -18.27 -5.36
C SER A 285 7.42 -18.40 -6.80
N GLY A 286 7.76 -17.45 -7.70
CA GLY A 286 7.26 -17.42 -9.07
C GLY A 286 8.32 -17.02 -10.10
N SER A 287 7.83 -16.48 -11.20
CA SER A 287 8.63 -16.03 -12.34
C SER A 287 9.65 -14.96 -11.96
N ARG A 288 10.78 -14.96 -12.66
CA ARG A 288 11.89 -14.00 -12.46
C ARG A 288 12.42 -13.48 -13.78
N THR A 289 12.96 -12.29 -13.76
CA THR A 289 13.60 -11.62 -14.90
C THR A 289 14.73 -10.70 -14.41
N ARG A 290 15.46 -10.11 -15.35
CA ARG A 290 16.46 -9.06 -15.05
C ARG A 290 16.16 -7.80 -15.84
N THR A 291 16.55 -6.66 -15.29
CA THR A 291 16.42 -5.37 -15.98
C THR A 291 17.46 -5.23 -17.11
N ASN A 292 17.03 -4.57 -18.18
CA ASN A 292 17.90 -4.21 -19.33
C ASN A 292 18.75 -2.94 -19.03
N GLU A 293 19.48 -2.45 -20.03
CA GLU A 293 20.33 -1.24 -19.94
C GLU A 293 19.56 0.04 -19.56
N ARG A 294 18.23 0.08 -19.80
CA ARG A 294 17.37 1.20 -19.42
C ARG A 294 16.71 0.99 -18.06
N GLY A 295 17.09 -0.07 -17.34
CA GLY A 295 16.44 -0.45 -16.08
C GLY A 295 15.02 -1.02 -16.24
N GLU A 296 14.59 -1.32 -17.49
CA GLU A 296 13.27 -1.84 -17.79
C GLU A 296 13.23 -3.35 -17.59
N PHE A 297 12.09 -3.86 -17.14
CA PHE A 297 11.85 -5.30 -17.03
C PHE A 297 10.45 -5.64 -17.52
N THR A 298 10.32 -6.87 -17.99
CA THR A 298 9.04 -7.53 -18.23
C THR A 298 9.11 -8.92 -17.63
N LEU A 299 8.19 -9.20 -16.72
CA LEU A 299 8.00 -10.48 -16.09
C LEU A 299 6.82 -11.16 -16.78
N LEU A 300 7.08 -12.24 -17.48
CA LEU A 300 6.09 -13.08 -18.13
C LEU A 300 5.72 -14.26 -17.21
N ASP A 301 4.61 -14.89 -17.45
CA ASP A 301 4.11 -16.05 -16.70
C ASP A 301 3.99 -15.75 -15.19
N ALA A 302 3.72 -14.48 -14.84
CA ALA A 302 3.51 -14.08 -13.46
C ALA A 302 2.14 -14.58 -12.97
N PRO A 303 2.04 -15.10 -11.73
CA PRO A 303 0.74 -15.42 -11.16
C PRO A 303 -0.13 -14.16 -11.09
N ALA A 304 -1.33 -14.23 -11.71
CA ALA A 304 -2.27 -13.11 -11.66
C ALA A 304 -2.76 -12.83 -10.23
N GLY A 305 -3.10 -11.57 -9.95
CA GLY A 305 -3.62 -11.13 -8.65
C GLY A 305 -2.66 -10.24 -7.87
N THR A 306 -2.99 -9.95 -6.62
CA THR A 306 -2.11 -9.20 -5.72
C THR A 306 -1.00 -10.14 -5.24
N ARG A 307 0.24 -9.80 -5.60
CA ARG A 307 1.44 -10.60 -5.36
C ARG A 307 2.51 -9.78 -4.67
N THR A 308 3.51 -10.44 -4.11
CA THR A 308 4.69 -9.79 -3.56
C THR A 308 5.80 -9.77 -4.59
N LEU A 309 6.15 -8.57 -5.04
CA LEU A 309 7.31 -8.32 -5.89
C LEU A 309 8.55 -8.18 -5.03
N GLU A 310 9.61 -8.82 -5.43
CA GLU A 310 10.94 -8.66 -4.85
C GLU A 310 11.91 -8.19 -5.92
N VAL A 311 12.66 -7.12 -5.63
CA VAL A 311 13.67 -6.56 -6.52
C VAL A 311 14.99 -6.49 -5.79
N ARG A 312 16.02 -7.06 -6.39
CA ARG A 312 17.40 -7.11 -5.84
C ARG A 312 18.40 -6.64 -6.86
N ALA A 313 19.37 -5.86 -6.42
CA ALA A 313 20.50 -5.46 -7.23
C ALA A 313 21.75 -5.35 -6.39
N LEU A 314 22.92 -5.58 -7.02
CA LEU A 314 24.21 -5.49 -6.35
C LEU A 314 24.41 -4.06 -5.81
N SER A 315 24.84 -3.93 -4.56
CA SER A 315 25.06 -2.66 -3.86
C SER A 315 23.81 -1.85 -3.54
N PHE A 316 22.63 -2.46 -3.64
CA PHE A 316 21.35 -1.84 -3.28
C PHE A 316 20.64 -2.65 -2.20
N TYR A 317 19.85 -1.99 -1.37
CA TYR A 317 18.92 -2.67 -0.49
C TYR A 317 17.84 -3.35 -1.31
N PRO A 318 17.52 -4.63 -1.04
CA PRO A 318 16.39 -5.28 -1.70
C PRO A 318 15.09 -4.58 -1.31
N GLU A 319 14.22 -4.45 -2.30
CA GLU A 319 12.88 -3.90 -2.12
C GLU A 319 11.85 -5.01 -2.25
N ARG A 320 10.93 -5.07 -1.30
CA ARG A 320 9.80 -5.99 -1.33
C ARG A 320 8.51 -5.22 -1.13
N ARG A 321 7.57 -5.38 -2.04
CA ARG A 321 6.31 -4.68 -1.95
C ARG A 321 5.18 -5.43 -2.64
N PRO A 322 3.92 -5.24 -2.21
CA PRO A 322 2.78 -5.77 -2.93
C PRO A 322 2.60 -5.05 -4.26
N VAL A 323 2.30 -5.84 -5.30
CA VAL A 323 1.97 -5.38 -6.65
C VAL A 323 0.73 -6.13 -7.15
N ASP A 324 -0.01 -5.49 -8.05
CA ASP A 324 -1.20 -6.07 -8.63
C ASP A 324 -0.89 -6.52 -10.06
N VAL A 325 -0.80 -7.84 -10.27
CA VAL A 325 -0.63 -8.47 -11.58
C VAL A 325 -2.01 -8.68 -12.19
N VAL A 326 -2.42 -7.72 -13.01
CA VAL A 326 -3.75 -7.67 -13.64
C VAL A 326 -3.59 -7.45 -15.15
N ALA A 327 -4.61 -7.82 -15.93
CA ALA A 327 -4.65 -7.52 -17.34
C ALA A 327 -4.51 -6.01 -17.56
N ASP A 328 -3.66 -5.59 -18.51
CA ASP A 328 -3.38 -4.18 -18.82
C ASP A 328 -3.03 -3.33 -17.59
N GLY A 329 -2.29 -3.93 -16.65
CA GLY A 329 -1.79 -3.25 -15.45
C GLY A 329 -0.83 -2.11 -15.80
N PRO A 330 -0.76 -1.05 -14.97
CA PRO A 330 0.15 0.07 -15.19
C PRO A 330 1.61 -0.36 -15.06
N LEU A 331 2.49 0.36 -15.76
CA LEU A 331 3.92 0.20 -15.56
C LEU A 331 4.30 0.58 -14.12
N ILE A 332 5.05 -0.30 -13.47
CA ILE A 332 5.50 -0.06 -12.11
C ILE A 332 6.91 0.54 -12.10
N ARG A 333 7.16 1.43 -11.16
CA ARG A 333 8.49 1.99 -10.90
C ARG A 333 8.97 1.57 -9.53
N VAL A 334 10.14 0.93 -9.48
CA VAL A 334 10.78 0.52 -8.23
C VAL A 334 12.05 1.33 -8.03
N ALA A 335 12.18 2.00 -6.90
CA ALA A 335 13.35 2.79 -6.55
C ALA A 335 14.13 2.06 -5.45
N LEU A 336 15.39 1.68 -5.74
CA LEU A 336 16.26 1.03 -4.78
C LEU A 336 17.21 2.04 -4.13
N SER A 337 17.32 1.98 -2.82
CA SER A 337 18.30 2.76 -2.06
C SER A 337 19.67 2.09 -2.10
N THR A 338 20.71 2.86 -2.40
CA THR A 338 22.09 2.35 -2.34
C THR A 338 22.49 2.06 -0.90
N LEU A 339 23.30 1.05 -0.67
CA LEU A 339 23.87 0.76 0.65
C LEU A 339 24.64 1.97 1.22
N LYS A 340 25.18 2.83 0.34
CA LYS A 340 25.90 4.04 0.72
C LYS A 340 24.99 5.23 1.04
N ALA A 341 23.84 5.37 0.36
CA ALA A 341 22.91 6.50 0.57
C ALA A 341 22.28 6.50 1.96
N VAL A 342 22.20 5.35 2.62
CA VAL A 342 21.70 5.24 3.99
C VAL A 342 22.66 5.84 5.01
N LEU A 343 23.93 5.79 4.73
CA LEU A 343 24.95 6.44 5.57
C LEU A 343 24.94 7.98 5.41
N ASP A 344 24.56 8.47 4.22
CA ASP A 344 24.50 9.92 3.93
C ASP A 344 23.19 10.61 4.38
N THR A 345 22.10 9.87 4.56
CA THR A 345 20.78 10.45 4.88
C THR A 345 20.61 10.75 6.38
N VAL A 346 21.49 10.23 7.24
CA VAL A 346 21.51 10.58 8.68
C VAL A 346 22.47 11.75 8.89
N ARG A 347 22.14 12.95 8.39
CA ARG A 347 22.72 14.20 8.89
C ARG A 347 22.12 14.53 10.26
N VAL A 348 22.64 13.89 11.28
CA VAL A 348 22.48 14.37 12.65
C VAL A 348 23.67 15.25 12.95
N THR A 349 23.43 16.53 13.02
CA THR A 349 24.37 17.49 13.64
C THR A 349 24.69 17.02 15.05
N ALA A 350 25.97 16.72 15.29
CA ALA A 350 26.63 16.33 16.54
C ALA A 350 26.65 14.84 16.89
N SER A 351 27.86 14.32 16.82
CA SER A 351 28.44 13.02 17.13
C SER A 351 28.47 12.02 15.95
N ARG A 352 29.66 11.52 15.70
CA ARG A 352 29.95 10.57 14.62
C ARG A 352 28.96 9.39 14.62
N PRO A 353 28.33 9.04 13.49
CA PRO A 353 27.33 7.96 13.42
C PRO A 353 27.83 6.63 13.97
N SER A 354 29.13 6.35 13.81
CA SER A 354 29.81 5.18 14.38
C SER A 354 29.73 5.08 15.91
N ASP A 355 29.64 6.20 16.61
CA ASP A 355 29.63 6.18 18.09
C ASP A 355 28.23 5.84 18.64
N ARG A 356 27.13 6.24 17.98
CA ARG A 356 25.77 5.86 18.39
C ARG A 356 25.44 4.40 18.08
N LEU A 357 25.82 3.91 16.91
CA LEU A 357 25.67 2.51 16.53
C LEU A 357 26.51 1.62 17.47
N ARG A 358 27.75 2.02 17.71
CA ARG A 358 28.66 1.35 18.64
C ARG A 358 28.15 1.38 20.08
N ASN A 359 27.59 2.49 20.54
CA ASN A 359 27.02 2.60 21.88
C ASN A 359 25.78 1.72 22.04
N GLY A 360 24.88 1.68 21.06
CA GLY A 360 23.71 0.79 21.08
C GLY A 360 24.11 -0.69 21.09
N PHE A 361 25.08 -1.10 20.28
CA PHE A 361 25.65 -2.46 20.28
C PHE A 361 26.27 -2.81 21.65
N LEU A 362 27.09 -1.93 22.20
CA LEU A 362 27.76 -2.14 23.49
C LEU A 362 26.74 -2.18 24.65
N GLU A 363 25.69 -1.39 24.59
CA GLU A 363 24.63 -1.37 25.59
C GLU A 363 23.85 -2.68 25.57
N ARG A 364 23.41 -3.15 24.42
CA ARG A 364 22.72 -4.44 24.29
C ARG A 364 23.62 -5.62 24.65
N ARG A 365 24.91 -5.56 24.34
CA ARG A 365 25.88 -6.56 24.79
C ARG A 365 25.95 -6.64 26.30
N ARG A 366 25.88 -5.51 27.02
CA ARG A 366 25.87 -5.47 28.49
C ARG A 366 24.58 -6.05 29.09
N SER A 367 23.45 -5.96 28.38
CA SER A 367 22.19 -6.55 28.84
C SER A 367 22.21 -8.08 28.86
N GLY A 368 23.17 -8.70 28.18
CA GLY A 368 23.39 -10.15 28.19
C GLY A 368 22.36 -10.98 27.41
N VAL A 369 21.40 -10.36 26.74
CA VAL A 369 20.41 -11.03 25.91
C VAL A 369 20.92 -11.12 24.47
N GLY A 370 21.13 -12.33 23.96
CA GLY A 370 21.67 -12.57 22.63
C GLY A 370 23.16 -12.94 22.64
N ARG A 371 23.70 -13.21 21.46
CA ARG A 371 25.13 -13.47 21.24
C ARG A 371 25.74 -12.33 20.45
N PHE A 372 26.89 -11.87 20.91
CA PHE A 372 27.57 -10.71 20.36
C PHE A 372 28.95 -11.10 19.89
N LEU A 373 29.24 -10.81 18.63
CA LEU A 373 30.55 -10.95 18.03
C LEU A 373 31.13 -9.56 17.83
N THR A 374 32.21 -9.27 18.48
CA THR A 374 32.95 -8.01 18.28
C THR A 374 33.84 -8.11 17.05
N ARG A 375 34.41 -6.99 16.65
CA ARG A 375 35.41 -6.97 15.59
C ARG A 375 36.61 -7.88 15.87
N GLU A 376 37.03 -7.90 17.12
CA GLU A 376 38.13 -8.77 17.57
C GLU A 376 37.75 -10.25 17.41
N ASP A 377 36.52 -10.63 17.81
CA ASP A 377 36.01 -11.99 17.68
C ASP A 377 35.92 -12.42 16.19
N ILE A 378 35.51 -11.51 15.30
CA ILE A 378 35.41 -11.74 13.86
C ILE A 378 36.82 -11.91 13.25
N THR A 379 37.76 -11.07 13.66
CA THR A 379 39.16 -11.14 13.18
C THR A 379 39.84 -12.44 13.61
N LEU A 380 39.62 -12.87 14.85
CA LEU A 380 40.16 -14.12 15.38
C LEU A 380 39.65 -15.36 14.63
N ARG A 381 38.45 -15.30 14.04
CA ARG A 381 37.89 -16.40 13.27
C ARG A 381 38.52 -16.58 11.88
N GLN A 382 39.32 -15.62 11.41
CA GLN A 382 39.96 -15.66 10.10
C GLN A 382 39.04 -16.05 8.95
N ALA A 383 37.77 -15.60 9.03
CA ALA A 383 36.74 -15.87 8.01
C ALA A 383 37.17 -15.30 6.66
N ILE A 384 37.11 -16.10 5.61
CA ILE A 384 37.45 -15.69 4.24
C ILE A 384 36.27 -14.90 3.66
N VAL A 385 35.04 -15.38 3.88
CA VAL A 385 33.78 -14.76 3.48
C VAL A 385 32.91 -14.51 4.71
N THR A 386 31.93 -13.61 4.59
CA THR A 386 31.14 -13.18 5.73
C THR A 386 30.27 -14.29 6.31
N SER A 387 29.77 -15.19 5.47
CA SER A 387 28.96 -16.34 5.91
C SER A 387 29.77 -17.30 6.82
N ASP A 388 31.07 -17.42 6.61
CA ASP A 388 31.93 -18.30 7.46
C ASP A 388 31.90 -17.91 8.94
N ILE A 389 31.66 -16.62 9.24
CA ILE A 389 31.53 -16.13 10.62
C ILE A 389 30.44 -16.89 11.37
N PHE A 390 29.37 -17.23 10.67
CA PHE A 390 28.18 -17.86 11.26
C PHE A 390 28.33 -19.36 11.49
N ARG A 391 29.28 -20.04 10.82
CA ARG A 391 29.54 -21.48 10.99
C ARG A 391 29.90 -21.86 12.42
N THR A 392 30.49 -20.94 13.14
CA THR A 392 30.94 -21.16 14.53
C THR A 392 29.99 -20.58 15.57
N VAL A 393 28.83 -20.03 15.13
CA VAL A 393 27.83 -19.48 16.04
C VAL A 393 26.83 -20.56 16.44
N PRO A 394 26.75 -20.97 17.71
CA PRO A 394 25.84 -21.99 18.17
C PRO A 394 24.37 -21.58 17.86
N GLY A 395 23.62 -22.52 17.29
CA GLY A 395 22.24 -22.29 16.88
C GLY A 395 22.06 -21.60 15.51
N VAL A 396 23.16 -21.41 14.78
CA VAL A 396 23.17 -20.94 13.39
C VAL A 396 23.87 -22.00 12.53
N ARG A 397 23.33 -22.28 11.36
CA ARG A 397 23.97 -23.12 10.35
C ARG A 397 23.82 -22.54 8.95
N ILE A 398 24.74 -22.87 8.08
CA ILE A 398 24.65 -22.58 6.66
C ILE A 398 24.27 -23.87 5.94
N GLU A 399 23.17 -23.83 5.21
CA GLU A 399 22.68 -24.93 4.40
C GLU A 399 22.86 -24.59 2.93
N HIS A 400 23.56 -25.45 2.20
CA HIS A 400 23.72 -25.32 0.75
C HIS A 400 22.57 -26.03 0.05
N ASP A 401 21.84 -25.30 -0.78
CA ASP A 401 20.82 -25.86 -1.65
C ASP A 401 21.47 -26.20 -3.00
N ALA A 402 21.81 -27.46 -3.19
CA ALA A 402 22.50 -27.94 -4.40
C ALA A 402 21.69 -27.72 -5.67
N ASP A 403 20.35 -27.69 -5.58
CA ASP A 403 19.46 -27.51 -6.72
C ASP A 403 19.31 -26.02 -7.14
N ARG A 404 19.70 -25.10 -6.27
CA ARG A 404 19.52 -23.65 -6.49
C ARG A 404 20.84 -22.88 -6.57
N PHE A 405 21.96 -23.51 -6.36
CA PHE A 405 23.26 -22.84 -6.23
C PHE A 405 23.21 -21.66 -5.26
N ASP A 406 22.49 -21.82 -4.16
CA ASP A 406 22.24 -20.76 -3.16
C ASP A 406 22.43 -21.34 -1.75
N SER A 407 23.11 -20.59 -0.89
CA SER A 407 23.34 -20.98 0.49
C SER A 407 22.48 -20.15 1.43
N ARG A 408 21.88 -20.80 2.43
CA ARG A 408 20.99 -20.16 3.39
C ARG A 408 21.58 -20.16 4.78
N ILE A 409 21.38 -19.03 5.47
CA ILE A 409 21.64 -18.96 6.90
C ILE A 409 20.37 -19.38 7.61
N LEU A 410 20.42 -20.47 8.36
CA LEU A 410 19.33 -20.98 9.17
C LEU A 410 19.65 -20.80 10.65
N MET A 411 18.61 -20.53 11.43
CA MET A 411 18.71 -20.48 12.89
C MET A 411 17.76 -21.49 13.53
N ARG A 412 18.12 -21.95 14.71
CA ARG A 412 17.25 -22.81 15.51
C ARG A 412 16.14 -21.97 16.13
N GLY A 413 14.90 -22.25 15.74
CA GLY A 413 13.71 -21.57 16.26
C GLY A 413 13.32 -22.05 17.67
N ALA A 414 12.26 -21.44 18.20
CA ALA A 414 11.75 -21.74 19.53
C ALA A 414 11.19 -23.18 19.70
N VAL A 415 10.87 -23.85 18.60
CA VAL A 415 10.24 -25.19 18.57
C VAL A 415 11.21 -26.24 17.98
N ASP A 416 12.51 -26.06 18.14
CA ASP A 416 13.57 -26.94 17.65
C ASP A 416 13.66 -27.11 16.11
N GLU A 417 12.91 -26.32 15.35
CA GLU A 417 12.96 -26.33 13.89
C GLU A 417 13.99 -25.33 13.36
N TRP A 418 14.66 -25.71 12.26
CA TRP A 418 15.56 -24.83 11.55
C TRP A 418 14.78 -23.95 10.59
N CYS A 419 14.89 -22.65 10.73
CA CYS A 419 14.14 -21.68 9.96
C CYS A 419 14.98 -20.44 9.62
N LEU A 420 14.49 -19.60 8.70
CA LEU A 420 15.20 -18.41 8.24
C LEU A 420 15.09 -17.28 9.29
N PRO A 421 16.22 -16.74 9.79
CA PRO A 421 16.21 -15.56 10.66
C PRO A 421 15.85 -14.30 9.88
N VAL A 422 15.42 -13.28 10.60
CA VAL A 422 15.37 -11.92 10.06
C VAL A 422 16.76 -11.31 10.14
N ILE A 423 17.31 -10.86 9.02
CA ILE A 423 18.64 -10.25 8.97
C ILE A 423 18.50 -8.74 8.89
N PHE A 424 19.27 -8.03 9.72
CA PHE A 424 19.39 -6.57 9.69
C PHE A 424 20.83 -6.18 9.38
N ILE A 425 21.00 -5.18 8.53
CA ILE A 425 22.30 -4.55 8.27
C ILE A 425 22.16 -3.07 8.65
N ASP A 426 22.98 -2.62 9.57
CA ASP A 426 22.95 -1.24 10.12
C ASP A 426 21.55 -0.79 10.58
N GLY A 427 20.81 -1.74 11.19
CA GLY A 427 19.44 -1.52 11.68
C GLY A 427 18.33 -1.60 10.64
N ARG A 428 18.66 -1.91 9.38
CA ARG A 428 17.67 -2.12 8.32
C ARG A 428 17.42 -3.60 8.05
N GLN A 429 16.16 -3.96 7.95
CA GLN A 429 15.77 -5.32 7.65
C GLN A 429 16.11 -5.71 6.21
N MET A 430 16.71 -6.88 6.09
CA MET A 430 17.02 -7.52 4.83
C MET A 430 16.15 -8.77 4.69
N ASN A 431 15.31 -8.81 3.70
CA ASN A 431 14.38 -9.93 3.49
C ASN A 431 15.04 -11.04 2.67
N ASN A 432 15.04 -12.27 3.18
CA ASN A 432 15.54 -13.48 2.50
C ASN A 432 16.97 -13.33 1.93
N LEU A 433 17.83 -12.70 2.69
CA LEU A 433 19.25 -12.58 2.31
C LEU A 433 19.90 -13.97 2.36
N SER A 434 20.44 -14.42 1.23
CA SER A 434 21.22 -15.66 1.18
C SER A 434 22.63 -15.45 1.73
N ALA A 435 23.30 -16.54 2.08
CA ALA A 435 24.69 -16.47 2.51
C ALA A 435 25.60 -15.98 1.39
N ASP A 436 25.34 -16.41 0.15
CA ASP A 436 26.12 -16.02 -1.03
C ASP A 436 25.94 -14.53 -1.38
N GLU A 437 24.73 -13.99 -1.20
CA GLU A 437 24.48 -12.56 -1.33
C GLU A 437 25.20 -11.77 -0.25
N LEU A 438 25.17 -12.24 0.99
CA LEU A 438 25.87 -11.62 2.10
C LEU A 438 27.38 -11.56 1.83
N ASP A 439 27.98 -12.64 1.29
CA ASP A 439 29.39 -12.73 0.95
C ASP A 439 29.75 -11.79 -0.20
N THR A 440 28.82 -11.57 -1.12
CA THR A 440 29.00 -10.62 -2.23
C THR A 440 28.91 -9.16 -1.78
N TRP A 441 28.07 -8.87 -0.79
CA TRP A 441 27.80 -7.48 -0.38
C TRP A 441 28.78 -6.94 0.62
N MET A 442 29.31 -7.77 1.49
CA MET A 442 30.25 -7.31 2.52
C MET A 442 31.34 -8.35 2.83
N ARG A 443 32.48 -7.83 3.18
CA ARG A 443 33.63 -8.62 3.60
C ARG A 443 33.72 -8.63 5.13
N PRO A 444 34.27 -9.67 5.74
CA PRO A 444 34.49 -9.75 7.20
C PRO A 444 35.14 -8.49 7.80
N LYS A 445 36.10 -7.90 7.07
CA LYS A 445 36.81 -6.68 7.50
C LYS A 445 35.96 -5.43 7.61
N ASP A 446 34.80 -5.38 6.92
CA ASP A 446 33.90 -4.23 6.91
C ASP A 446 32.88 -4.28 8.06
N ILE A 447 32.83 -5.40 8.78
CA ILE A 447 31.94 -5.64 9.91
C ILE A 447 32.58 -5.17 11.22
N ILE A 448 31.85 -4.38 12.01
CA ILE A 448 32.28 -3.91 13.33
C ILE A 448 31.67 -4.74 14.47
N GLY A 449 30.54 -5.41 14.21
CA GLY A 449 29.89 -6.27 15.19
C GLY A 449 28.72 -7.03 14.60
N ILE A 450 28.41 -8.16 15.22
CA ILE A 450 27.23 -8.98 14.89
C ILE A 450 26.49 -9.30 16.17
N GLU A 451 25.18 -9.19 16.13
CA GLU A 451 24.27 -9.60 17.19
C GLU A 451 23.40 -10.74 16.66
N VAL A 452 23.28 -11.80 17.42
CA VAL A 452 22.45 -12.98 17.09
C VAL A 452 21.46 -13.19 18.22
N TYR A 453 20.20 -13.11 17.90
CA TYR A 453 19.10 -13.26 18.84
C TYR A 453 18.24 -14.44 18.46
N THR A 454 18.07 -15.39 19.35
CA THR A 454 17.22 -16.57 19.14
C THR A 454 15.88 -16.42 19.85
N GLY A 455 14.81 -16.84 19.20
CA GLY A 455 13.47 -16.95 19.81
C GLY A 455 12.99 -15.67 20.50
N ALA A 456 12.61 -15.75 21.76
CA ALA A 456 12.04 -14.65 22.55
C ALA A 456 13.04 -13.57 22.98
N GLY A 457 14.33 -13.74 22.69
CA GLY A 457 15.38 -12.78 23.07
C GLY A 457 15.63 -11.66 22.08
N VAL A 458 14.84 -11.54 21.01
CA VAL A 458 14.99 -10.49 20.00
C VAL A 458 14.56 -9.14 20.58
N PRO A 459 15.39 -8.10 20.53
CA PRO A 459 14.97 -6.76 20.93
C PRO A 459 13.81 -6.25 20.05
N PRO A 460 12.86 -5.46 20.60
CA PRO A 460 11.66 -5.02 19.86
C PRO A 460 11.94 -4.31 18.54
N GLN A 461 13.06 -3.56 18.45
CA GLN A 461 13.45 -2.88 17.22
C GLN A 461 13.94 -3.82 16.10
N TYR A 462 14.29 -5.06 16.42
CA TYR A 462 14.74 -6.08 15.46
C TYR A 462 13.73 -7.22 15.31
N GLU A 463 12.60 -7.08 15.95
CA GLU A 463 11.48 -7.99 15.85
C GLU A 463 10.52 -7.48 14.81
N GLN A 464 10.69 -7.87 13.55
CA GLN A 464 9.78 -7.52 12.46
C GLN A 464 9.35 -8.79 11.73
N GLY A 465 8.04 -8.88 11.50
CA GLY A 465 7.43 -10.00 10.82
C GLY A 465 7.13 -11.22 11.72
N MET A 466 6.50 -12.23 11.15
CA MET A 466 6.04 -13.44 11.85
C MET A 466 7.15 -14.50 11.99
N SER A 467 8.42 -14.12 12.02
CA SER A 467 9.53 -15.07 12.13
C SER A 467 9.74 -15.49 13.59
N ALA A 468 9.35 -16.72 13.91
CA ALA A 468 9.65 -17.37 15.19
C ALA A 468 11.15 -17.75 15.33
N CYS A 469 11.96 -17.50 14.30
CA CYS A 469 13.34 -17.95 14.20
C CYS A 469 14.34 -17.10 14.96
N GLY A 470 14.05 -15.83 15.16
CA GLY A 470 15.01 -14.87 15.69
C GLY A 470 15.60 -13.93 14.65
N SER A 471 16.60 -13.15 15.06
CA SER A 471 17.20 -12.11 14.21
C SER A 471 18.73 -12.09 14.28
N ILE A 472 19.34 -11.73 13.16
CA ILE A 472 20.77 -11.45 13.04
C ILE A 472 20.93 -9.98 12.69
N VAL A 473 21.68 -9.23 13.47
CA VAL A 473 21.98 -7.82 13.21
C VAL A 473 23.46 -7.65 12.94
N ILE A 474 23.80 -7.12 11.78
CA ILE A 474 25.18 -6.91 11.32
C ILE A 474 25.42 -5.40 11.28
N TRP A 475 26.52 -5.00 11.91
CA TRP A 475 26.96 -3.61 11.97
C TRP A 475 28.20 -3.42 11.10
N THR A 476 28.13 -2.47 10.18
CA THR A 476 29.24 -2.15 9.27
C THR A 476 29.93 -0.85 9.64
N ARG A 477 31.08 -0.57 8.98
CA ARG A 477 31.88 0.66 9.22
C ARG A 477 31.22 1.92 8.68
#